data_8bc7aef77d447a25c3ca1b21ea155f7d
#
_entry.id   8bc7aef77d447a25c3ca1b21ea155f7d
#
_cell.length_a   1.000
_cell.length_b   1.000
_cell.length_c   1.000
_cell.angle_alpha   90.00
_cell.angle_beta   90.00
_cell.angle_gamma   90.00
#
_symmetry.space_group_name_H-M   'P 1'
#
loop_
_entity.id
_entity.type
_entity.pdbx_description
1 polymer ?
#
loop_
_entity_poly.entity_id
_entity_poly.type
_entity_poly.pdbx_seq_one_letter_code
_entity_poly.pdbx_strand_id
1 'polypeptide(L)' 'MGNKEKFISYENEWMTVRVGYIRDISMEFKDELERIYKEEIDINWFPNRWCKACYYDAIRRLIIKFDL' A
#
# COMPACT_ATOMS: atom_id res chain seq x y z
N MET A 1 -3.73 -7.51 -15.46
CA MET A 1 -4.07 -6.26 -14.76
C MET A 1 -2.79 -5.66 -14.18
N GLY A 2 -2.58 -4.38 -14.38
CA GLY A 2 -1.38 -3.72 -13.89
C GLY A 2 -1.43 -3.46 -12.39
N ASN A 3 -0.26 -3.20 -11.80
CA ASN A 3 -0.18 -2.92 -10.36
C ASN A 3 -0.94 -1.68 -9.95
N LYS A 4 -0.95 -0.64 -10.80
CA LYS A 4 -1.70 0.58 -10.52
C LYS A 4 -3.20 0.30 -10.40
N GLU A 5 -3.76 -0.45 -11.34
CA GLU A 5 -5.19 -0.79 -11.32
C GLU A 5 -5.51 -1.68 -10.13
N LYS A 6 -4.63 -2.62 -9.81
CA LYS A 6 -4.83 -3.48 -8.64
C LYS A 6 -4.80 -2.66 -7.35
N PHE A 7 -3.87 -1.71 -7.25
CA PHE A 7 -3.80 -0.81 -6.10
C PHE A 7 -5.07 0.03 -5.99
N ILE A 8 -5.55 0.57 -7.10
CA ILE A 8 -6.79 1.36 -7.11
C ILE A 8 -7.99 0.52 -6.69
N SER A 9 -8.01 -0.77 -7.04
CA SER A 9 -9.13 -1.64 -6.66
C SER A 9 -9.29 -1.79 -5.15
N TYR A 10 -8.24 -1.49 -4.38
CA TYR A 10 -8.26 -1.50 -2.92
C TYR A 10 -8.39 -0.11 -2.32
N GLU A 11 -8.85 0.89 -3.07
CA GLU A 11 -8.90 2.28 -2.60
C GLU A 11 -9.64 2.42 -1.25
N ASN A 12 -10.68 1.65 -1.02
CA ASN A 12 -11.42 1.67 0.24
C ASN A 12 -10.52 1.34 1.44
N GLU A 13 -9.47 0.55 1.23
CA GLU A 13 -8.55 0.16 2.29
C GLU A 13 -7.58 1.29 2.63
N TRP A 14 -7.17 2.08 1.63
CA TRP A 14 -6.08 3.06 1.84
C TRP A 14 -6.50 4.51 1.66
N MET A 15 -7.76 4.80 1.35
CA MET A 15 -8.18 6.16 1.06
C MET A 15 -7.93 7.15 2.21
N THR A 16 -7.99 6.67 3.45
CA THR A 16 -7.77 7.54 4.62
C THR A 16 -6.33 8.04 4.74
N VAL A 17 -5.39 7.38 4.07
CA VAL A 17 -3.99 7.83 4.06
C VAL A 17 -3.88 9.22 3.43
N ARG A 18 -4.74 9.54 2.47
CA ARG A 18 -4.74 10.87 1.84
C ARG A 18 -5.07 11.99 2.83
N VAL A 19 -5.81 11.66 3.89
CA VAL A 19 -6.18 12.66 4.91
C VAL A 19 -5.34 12.52 6.18
N GLY A 20 -4.31 11.68 6.15
CA GLY A 20 -3.28 11.67 7.17
C GLY A 20 -3.34 10.56 8.20
N TYR A 21 -4.16 9.52 8.01
CA TYR A 21 -4.16 8.38 8.92
C TYR A 21 -4.42 7.07 8.18
N ILE A 22 -4.19 5.95 8.89
CA ILE A 22 -4.41 4.62 8.33
C ILE A 22 -5.35 3.85 9.27
N ARG A 23 -6.34 3.18 8.66
CA ARG A 23 -7.24 2.28 9.38
C ARG A 23 -6.61 0.89 9.45
N ASP A 24 -7.28 -0.01 10.16
CA ASP A 24 -6.91 -1.42 10.10
C ASP A 24 -7.20 -1.94 8.69
N ILE A 25 -6.16 -2.45 8.04
CA ILE A 25 -6.29 -2.97 6.68
C ILE A 25 -6.33 -4.49 6.72
N SER A 26 -7.02 -5.06 5.73
CA SER A 26 -7.19 -6.52 5.66
C SER A 26 -5.87 -7.22 5.35
N MET A 27 -5.78 -8.49 5.73
CA MET A 27 -4.61 -9.31 5.39
C MET A 27 -4.50 -9.48 3.88
N GLU A 28 -5.62 -9.57 3.17
CA GLU A 28 -5.64 -9.64 1.73
C GLU A 28 -4.95 -8.43 1.11
N PHE A 29 -5.29 -7.24 1.59
CA PHE A 29 -4.65 -6.02 1.09
C PHE A 29 -3.17 -5.96 1.48
N LYS A 30 -2.82 -6.39 2.69
CA LYS A 30 -1.41 -6.42 3.11
C LYS A 30 -0.59 -7.29 2.17
N ASP A 31 -1.10 -8.45 1.78
CA ASP A 31 -0.40 -9.33 0.85
C ASP A 31 -0.22 -8.69 -0.52
N GLU A 32 -1.27 -8.08 -1.05
CA GLU A 32 -1.21 -7.39 -2.35
C GLU A 32 -0.29 -6.18 -2.29
N LEU A 33 -0.37 -5.41 -1.21
CA LEU A 33 0.46 -4.23 -1.03
C LEU A 33 1.94 -4.61 -0.99
N GLU A 34 2.27 -5.68 -0.28
CA GLU A 34 3.65 -6.16 -0.22
C GLU A 34 4.14 -6.55 -1.61
N ARG A 35 3.33 -7.28 -2.37
CA ARG A 35 3.69 -7.68 -3.73
C ARG A 35 3.90 -6.45 -4.62
N ILE A 36 2.96 -5.52 -4.60
CA ILE A 36 3.02 -4.31 -5.44
C ILE A 36 4.24 -3.47 -5.07
N TYR A 37 4.47 -3.26 -3.80
CA TYR A 37 5.59 -2.44 -3.35
C TYR A 37 6.93 -3.04 -3.75
N LYS A 38 7.07 -4.36 -3.62
CA LYS A 38 8.29 -5.05 -4.02
C LYS A 38 8.54 -4.92 -5.51
N GLU A 39 7.50 -4.98 -6.33
CA GLU A 39 7.65 -4.87 -7.78
C GLU A 39 7.91 -3.45 -8.24
N GLU A 40 7.30 -2.46 -7.56
CA GLU A 40 7.34 -1.07 -8.05
C GLU A 40 8.41 -0.23 -7.40
N ILE A 41 8.80 -0.50 -6.16
CA ILE A 41 9.70 0.37 -5.41
C ILE A 41 10.94 -0.37 -4.90
N ASP A 42 10.77 -1.44 -4.12
CA ASP A 42 11.88 -2.10 -3.45
C ASP A 42 11.63 -3.60 -3.26
N ILE A 43 12.33 -4.41 -4.05
CA ILE A 43 12.20 -5.87 -4.01
C ILE A 43 12.56 -6.45 -2.63
N ASN A 44 13.37 -5.72 -1.85
CA ASN A 44 13.84 -6.18 -0.55
C ASN A 44 12.96 -5.71 0.61
N TRP A 45 11.79 -5.15 0.33
CA TRP A 45 10.90 -4.64 1.37
C TRP A 45 10.22 -5.79 2.12
N PHE A 46 10.44 -5.86 3.42
CA PHE A 46 9.81 -6.85 4.29
C PHE A 46 9.22 -6.13 5.50
N PRO A 47 7.96 -5.69 5.43
CA PRO A 47 7.37 -4.94 6.52
C PRO A 47 7.03 -5.84 7.71
N ASN A 48 7.07 -5.25 8.90
CA ASN A 48 6.48 -5.88 10.06
C ASN A 48 4.96 -5.78 9.93
N ARG A 49 4.27 -6.92 9.90
CA ARG A 49 2.82 -7.00 9.68
C ARG A 49 2.00 -6.26 10.75
N TRP A 50 2.61 -5.95 11.88
CA TRP A 50 1.95 -5.21 12.96
C TRP A 50 2.29 -3.72 12.95
N CYS A 51 3.13 -3.27 12.03
CA CYS A 51 3.59 -1.88 11.97
C CYS A 51 2.69 -1.07 11.02
N LYS A 52 1.68 -0.42 11.57
CA LYS A 52 0.79 0.42 10.75
C LYS A 52 1.54 1.54 10.05
N ALA A 53 2.54 2.11 10.72
CA ALA A 53 3.35 3.19 10.13
C ALA A 53 4.11 2.73 8.89
N CYS A 54 4.55 1.46 8.88
CA CYS A 54 5.23 0.89 7.71
C CYS A 54 4.31 0.84 6.51
N TYR A 55 3.07 0.40 6.71
CA TYR A 55 2.07 0.35 5.65
C TYR A 55 1.62 1.74 5.22
N TYR A 56 1.47 2.65 6.16
CA TYR A 56 1.13 4.04 5.86
C TYR A 56 2.17 4.65 4.92
N ASP A 57 3.44 4.50 5.25
CA ASP A 57 4.53 5.03 4.44
C ASP A 57 4.56 4.37 3.05
N ALA A 58 4.38 3.05 2.99
CA ALA A 58 4.36 2.33 1.73
C ALA A 58 3.22 2.79 0.83
N ILE A 59 2.03 2.96 1.39
CA ILE A 59 0.87 3.43 0.64
C ILE A 59 1.12 4.84 0.12
N ARG A 60 1.66 5.74 0.93
CA ARG A 60 1.99 7.09 0.50
C ARG A 60 2.95 7.08 -0.68
N ARG A 61 3.98 6.24 -0.61
CA ARG A 61 4.95 6.14 -1.70
C ARG A 61 4.32 5.63 -2.98
N LEU A 62 3.39 4.67 -2.87
CA LEU A 62 2.68 4.16 -4.03
C LEU A 62 1.71 5.18 -4.62
N ILE A 63 1.05 5.96 -3.78
CA ILE A 63 0.20 7.06 -4.25
C ILE A 63 1.01 8.03 -5.09
N ILE A 64 2.19 8.39 -4.62
CA ILE A 64 3.10 9.28 -5.36
C ILE A 64 3.58 8.61 -6.64
N LYS A 65 4.02 7.35 -6.53
CA LYS A 65 4.54 6.60 -7.68
C LYS A 65 3.52 6.48 -8.80
N PHE A 66 2.26 6.24 -8.46
CA PHE A 66 1.19 6.05 -9.43
C PHE A 66 0.45 7.35 -9.79
N ASP A 67 0.86 8.46 -9.20
CA ASP A 67 0.26 9.78 -9.43
C ASP A 67 -1.23 9.77 -9.07
N LEU A 68 -1.55 9.24 -7.92
CA LEU A 68 -2.90 9.17 -7.39
C LEU A 68 -3.11 10.20 -6.29
#